data_e0cc551eed1b60ff7880aa4c594e95cb
#
_entry.id   e0cc551eed1b60ff7880aa4c594e95cb
#
_cell.length_a   1.000
_cell.length_b   1.000
_cell.length_c   1.000
_cell.angle_alpha   90.00
_cell.angle_beta   90.00
_cell.angle_gamma   90.00
#
_symmetry.space_group_name_H-M   'P 1'
#
loop_
_entity.id
_entity.type
_entity.pdbx_description
1 polymer ?
#
loop_
_entity_poly.entity_id
_entity_poly.type
_entity_poly.pdbx_seq_one_letter_code
_entity_poly.pdbx_strand_id
1 'polypeptide(L)'
;REREGKVSMAANPPLVMGANGMLTPAPFAGEYFVLGRDGVQIEVNNVRTGNGKWKADGFLYLSHVRCVFVAPKADASGLQSFDFPLAYVSNEKFNQPIFGCNNLSIDCFSVADGGGPNGTIPPHSAKFYLKHGGSNTLLPLFFRMLEVTRIEQRRAAAAAQQSQYPEVVHTAPVDEVKKIVNVAYVDPNDPTTIYVTQPVGQDKVMDNDQMPYEPTGLKP
;
A
#
# COMPACT_ATOMS: atom_id res chain seq x y z
N ARG A 1 -15.92 7.84 -25.36
CA ARG A 1 -15.41 6.52 -24.88
C ARG A 1 -14.22 6.84 -23.98
N GLU A 2 -14.50 7.01 -22.70
CA GLU A 2 -13.49 7.12 -21.65
C GLU A 2 -12.72 5.80 -21.63
N ARG A 3 -11.40 5.88 -21.78
CA ARG A 3 -10.52 4.75 -21.58
C ARG A 3 -10.45 4.53 -20.08
N GLU A 4 -11.13 3.49 -19.62
CA GLU A 4 -10.89 2.94 -18.28
C GLU A 4 -9.38 2.77 -18.11
N GLY A 5 -8.84 3.44 -17.08
CA GLY A 5 -7.41 3.48 -16.84
C GLY A 5 -6.89 2.09 -16.52
N LYS A 6 -6.35 1.40 -17.51
CA LYS A 6 -5.54 0.21 -17.28
C LYS A 6 -4.39 0.63 -16.37
N VAL A 7 -4.38 0.11 -15.15
CA VAL A 7 -3.23 0.18 -14.24
C VAL A 7 -2.09 -0.55 -14.94
N SER A 8 -1.26 0.19 -15.64
CA SER A 8 -0.09 -0.34 -16.33
C SER A 8 1.10 -0.14 -15.42
N MET A 9 1.82 -1.21 -15.10
CA MET A 9 3.19 -1.07 -14.62
C MET A 9 3.95 -0.25 -15.63
N ALA A 10 4.37 0.93 -15.25
CA ALA A 10 4.99 1.84 -16.17
C ALA A 10 6.34 2.31 -15.65
N ALA A 11 7.33 2.15 -16.49
CA ALA A 11 8.49 3.01 -16.47
C ALA A 11 8.02 4.44 -16.74
N ASN A 12 8.46 5.40 -15.94
CA ASN A 12 8.07 6.80 -16.02
C ASN A 12 6.54 7.03 -15.93
N PRO A 13 5.86 6.59 -14.83
CA PRO A 13 4.50 7.00 -14.59
C PRO A 13 4.39 8.54 -14.57
N PRO A 14 3.22 9.12 -14.87
CA PRO A 14 3.04 10.57 -14.84
C PRO A 14 3.42 11.15 -13.47
N LEU A 15 4.20 12.23 -13.52
CA LEU A 15 4.63 12.99 -12.34
C LEU A 15 4.03 14.38 -12.37
N VAL A 16 3.79 14.94 -11.18
CA VAL A 16 3.36 16.33 -10.98
C VAL A 16 4.35 17.06 -10.08
N MET A 17 4.47 18.36 -10.28
CA MET A 17 5.29 19.19 -9.41
C MET A 17 4.50 19.50 -8.14
N GLY A 18 4.98 19.06 -7.00
CA GLY A 18 4.42 19.40 -5.71
C GLY A 18 4.72 20.86 -5.31
N ALA A 19 4.01 21.38 -4.31
CA ALA A 19 4.16 22.75 -3.83
C ALA A 19 5.59 23.07 -3.30
N ASN A 20 6.30 22.03 -2.87
CA ASN A 20 7.71 22.11 -2.41
C ASN A 20 8.73 22.03 -3.57
N GLY A 21 8.29 22.05 -4.83
CA GLY A 21 9.15 21.90 -6.00
C GLY A 21 9.65 20.46 -6.25
N MET A 22 9.17 19.48 -5.50
CA MET A 22 9.53 18.07 -5.69
C MET A 22 8.58 17.39 -6.66
N LEU A 23 9.11 16.47 -7.45
CA LEU A 23 8.29 15.62 -8.30
C LEU A 23 7.62 14.54 -7.47
N THR A 24 6.31 14.44 -7.62
CA THR A 24 5.47 13.43 -6.96
C THR A 24 4.67 12.65 -8.00
N PRO A 25 4.32 11.39 -7.76
CA PRO A 25 3.46 10.64 -8.68
C PRO A 25 2.11 11.34 -8.83
N ALA A 26 1.61 11.46 -10.06
CA ALA A 26 0.24 11.90 -10.31
C ALA A 26 -0.72 10.85 -9.78
N PRO A 27 -1.67 11.19 -8.87
CA PRO A 27 -2.61 10.22 -8.34
C PRO A 27 -3.63 9.78 -9.40
N PHE A 28 -4.07 8.52 -9.32
CA PHE A 28 -5.25 8.07 -10.04
C PHE A 28 -6.53 8.60 -9.38
N ALA A 29 -7.66 8.50 -10.08
CA ALA A 29 -8.95 8.85 -9.49
C ALA A 29 -9.20 7.99 -8.24
N GLY A 30 -9.40 8.65 -7.09
CA GLY A 30 -9.59 7.99 -5.80
C GLY A 30 -8.31 7.44 -5.15
N GLU A 31 -7.12 7.60 -5.75
CA GLU A 31 -5.87 7.20 -5.12
C GLU A 31 -5.43 8.22 -4.07
N TYR A 32 -4.98 7.70 -2.93
CA TYR A 32 -4.35 8.50 -1.88
C TYR A 32 -3.01 7.88 -1.45
N PHE A 33 -2.04 8.74 -1.21
CA PHE A 33 -0.73 8.32 -0.73
C PHE A 33 -0.73 8.29 0.81
N VAL A 34 -0.21 7.19 1.36
CA VAL A 34 -0.11 6.95 2.81
C VAL A 34 1.28 7.25 3.36
N LEU A 35 2.29 7.27 2.49
CA LEU A 35 3.68 7.54 2.87
C LEU A 35 4.46 8.10 1.70
N GLY A 36 5.28 9.13 1.96
CA GLY A 36 6.40 9.56 1.13
C GLY A 36 7.70 9.42 1.92
N ARG A 37 8.71 8.76 1.34
CA ARG A 37 9.98 8.47 2.00
C ARG A 37 11.16 8.88 1.14
N ASP A 38 12.03 9.72 1.67
CA ASP A 38 13.34 10.06 1.13
C ASP A 38 14.43 9.04 1.51
N GLY A 39 15.63 9.24 1.03
CA GLY A 39 16.78 8.43 1.38
C GLY A 39 16.63 6.96 1.01
N VAL A 40 15.89 6.67 -0.04
CA VAL A 40 15.72 5.34 -0.61
C VAL A 40 16.56 5.21 -1.86
N GLN A 41 17.32 4.11 -1.97
CA GLN A 41 17.92 3.72 -3.23
C GLN A 41 17.16 2.52 -3.77
N ILE A 42 16.81 2.58 -5.05
CA ILE A 42 16.20 1.43 -5.74
C ILE A 42 17.22 0.71 -6.60
N GLU A 43 17.03 -0.61 -6.74
CA GLU A 43 17.64 -1.44 -7.76
C GLU A 43 16.55 -2.32 -8.37
N VAL A 44 16.32 -2.18 -9.67
CA VAL A 44 15.31 -2.96 -10.41
C VAL A 44 16.01 -3.75 -11.51
N ASN A 45 15.69 -5.05 -11.58
CA ASN A 45 16.13 -5.93 -12.67
C ASN A 45 14.99 -6.17 -13.66
N ASN A 46 15.34 -6.69 -14.81
CA ASN A 46 14.43 -7.00 -15.92
C ASN A 46 13.75 -5.74 -16.48
N VAL A 47 14.45 -4.61 -16.50
CA VAL A 47 14.00 -3.35 -17.12
C VAL A 47 14.62 -3.17 -18.50
N ARG A 48 13.94 -2.41 -19.36
CA ARG A 48 14.43 -2.11 -20.72
C ARG A 48 15.49 -1.01 -20.70
N THR A 49 16.62 -1.30 -20.06
CA THR A 49 17.84 -0.49 -20.07
C THR A 49 18.95 -1.29 -20.73
N GLY A 50 20.06 -0.64 -21.11
CA GLY A 50 21.15 -1.31 -21.85
C GLY A 50 21.73 -2.56 -21.19
N ASN A 51 21.65 -2.65 -19.83
CA ASN A 51 22.13 -3.80 -19.06
C ASN A 51 21.00 -4.56 -18.34
N GLY A 52 19.74 -4.27 -18.65
CA GLY A 52 18.57 -4.88 -18.00
C GLY A 52 18.37 -4.50 -16.53
N LYS A 53 19.08 -3.47 -16.04
CA LYS A 53 19.05 -3.03 -14.64
C LYS A 53 18.89 -1.52 -14.56
N TRP A 54 18.21 -1.09 -13.50
CA TRP A 54 18.13 0.32 -13.14
C TRP A 54 18.47 0.49 -11.66
N LYS A 55 19.29 1.50 -11.36
CA LYS A 55 19.67 1.86 -10.00
C LYS A 55 19.65 3.37 -9.85
N ALA A 56 18.96 3.87 -8.83
CA ALA A 56 18.85 5.29 -8.57
C ALA A 56 18.64 5.57 -7.07
N ASP A 57 19.03 6.75 -6.62
CA ASP A 57 18.66 7.30 -5.31
C ASP A 57 17.46 8.23 -5.50
N GLY A 58 16.52 8.23 -4.55
CA GLY A 58 15.31 9.05 -4.68
C GLY A 58 14.30 8.87 -3.56
N PHE A 59 13.05 9.06 -3.93
CA PHE A 59 11.90 9.03 -3.05
C PHE A 59 11.02 7.82 -3.36
N LEU A 60 10.52 7.19 -2.31
CA LEU A 60 9.55 6.13 -2.39
C LEU A 60 8.19 6.65 -1.89
N TYR A 61 7.18 6.54 -2.73
CA TYR A 61 5.80 6.87 -2.42
C TYR A 61 4.98 5.60 -2.33
N LEU A 62 4.21 5.45 -1.26
CA LEU A 62 3.29 4.33 -1.06
C LEU A 62 1.86 4.86 -1.05
N SER A 63 1.02 4.32 -1.92
CA SER A 63 -0.42 4.53 -1.90
C SER A 63 -1.16 3.24 -1.48
N HIS A 64 -2.46 3.30 -1.40
CA HIS A 64 -3.27 2.10 -1.14
C HIS A 64 -3.32 1.13 -2.32
N VAL A 65 -2.87 1.54 -3.54
CA VAL A 65 -2.91 0.70 -4.75
C VAL A 65 -1.53 0.40 -5.34
N ARG A 66 -0.52 1.21 -5.06
CA ARG A 66 0.81 1.06 -5.67
C ARG A 66 1.93 1.65 -4.83
N CYS A 67 3.15 1.21 -5.13
CA CYS A 67 4.38 1.79 -4.65
C CYS A 67 5.08 2.45 -5.85
N VAL A 68 5.48 3.72 -5.73
CA VAL A 68 6.13 4.46 -6.82
C VAL A 68 7.47 4.99 -6.35
N PHE A 69 8.53 4.69 -7.09
CA PHE A 69 9.84 5.29 -6.86
C PHE A 69 10.08 6.41 -7.86
N VAL A 70 10.62 7.53 -7.36
CA VAL A 70 10.92 8.72 -8.18
C VAL A 70 12.35 9.19 -7.89
N ALA A 71 13.20 9.16 -8.91
CA ALA A 71 14.52 9.76 -8.86
C ALA A 71 14.44 11.27 -9.12
N PRO A 72 15.33 12.09 -8.53
CA PRO A 72 15.36 13.53 -8.77
C PRO A 72 15.59 13.91 -10.24
N LYS A 73 16.30 13.05 -10.97
CA LYS A 73 16.62 13.24 -12.39
C LYS A 73 16.52 11.92 -13.14
N ALA A 74 16.17 11.99 -14.42
CA ALA A 74 16.27 10.86 -15.30
C ALA A 74 17.74 10.44 -15.51
N ASP A 75 17.97 9.14 -15.64
CA ASP A 75 19.28 8.60 -15.98
C ASP A 75 19.55 8.67 -17.50
N ALA A 76 20.69 8.12 -17.95
CA ALA A 76 21.06 8.09 -19.34
C ALA A 76 20.10 7.28 -20.23
N SER A 77 19.29 6.39 -19.67
CA SER A 77 18.24 5.64 -20.37
C SER A 77 16.92 6.41 -20.46
N GLY A 78 16.82 7.57 -19.82
CA GLY A 78 15.60 8.37 -19.69
C GLY A 78 14.66 7.87 -18.59
N LEU A 79 15.09 6.88 -17.78
CA LEU A 79 14.28 6.36 -16.69
C LEU A 79 14.44 7.24 -15.45
N GLN A 80 13.33 7.75 -14.93
CA GLN A 80 13.26 8.61 -13.75
C GLN A 80 12.37 8.05 -12.65
N SER A 81 11.34 7.30 -13.01
CA SER A 81 10.39 6.77 -12.03
C SER A 81 9.92 5.37 -12.42
N PHE A 82 9.48 4.61 -11.43
CA PHE A 82 8.98 3.25 -11.65
C PHE A 82 7.81 2.96 -10.71
N ASP A 83 6.79 2.33 -11.27
CA ASP A 83 5.51 2.03 -10.61
C ASP A 83 5.39 0.52 -10.35
N PHE A 84 5.01 0.16 -9.12
CA PHE A 84 4.80 -1.21 -8.66
C PHE A 84 3.38 -1.34 -8.10
N PRO A 85 2.38 -1.72 -8.91
CA PRO A 85 1.03 -1.94 -8.42
C PRO A 85 0.99 -3.08 -7.41
N LEU A 86 0.43 -2.84 -6.22
CA LEU A 86 0.41 -3.81 -5.12
C LEU A 86 -0.31 -5.11 -5.49
N ALA A 87 -1.28 -5.03 -6.40
CA ALA A 87 -1.99 -6.18 -6.92
C ALA A 87 -1.10 -7.21 -7.66
N TYR A 88 0.08 -6.79 -8.11
CA TYR A 88 1.02 -7.60 -8.88
C TYR A 88 2.33 -7.88 -8.12
N VAL A 89 2.41 -7.44 -6.87
CA VAL A 89 3.57 -7.67 -5.99
C VAL A 89 3.52 -9.08 -5.41
N SER A 90 4.67 -9.74 -5.40
CA SER A 90 4.90 -11.06 -4.80
C SER A 90 6.31 -11.16 -4.23
N ASN A 91 6.60 -12.24 -3.50
CA ASN A 91 7.92 -12.56 -2.95
C ASN A 91 8.52 -11.42 -2.12
N GLU A 92 7.66 -10.65 -1.45
CA GLU A 92 8.11 -9.56 -0.58
C GLU A 92 8.91 -10.09 0.59
N LYS A 93 10.10 -9.52 0.78
CA LYS A 93 11.01 -9.90 1.84
C LYS A 93 11.74 -8.69 2.40
N PHE A 94 11.69 -8.54 3.72
CA PHE A 94 12.54 -7.60 4.42
C PHE A 94 13.87 -8.26 4.78
N ASN A 95 14.96 -7.62 4.43
CA ASN A 95 16.31 -8.10 4.68
C ASN A 95 17.04 -7.12 5.59
N GLN A 96 17.66 -7.67 6.65
CA GLN A 96 18.48 -6.93 7.60
C GLN A 96 19.90 -7.51 7.56
N PRO A 97 20.74 -7.11 6.59
CA PRO A 97 22.10 -7.61 6.51
C PRO A 97 22.92 -7.09 7.69
N ILE A 98 23.88 -7.91 8.17
CA ILE A 98 24.82 -7.52 9.23
C ILE A 98 25.67 -6.33 8.77
N PHE A 99 26.03 -6.31 7.49
CA PHE A 99 26.74 -5.21 6.85
C PHE A 99 25.88 -4.64 5.73
N GLY A 100 25.61 -3.33 5.77
CA GLY A 100 24.84 -2.63 4.75
C GLY A 100 23.49 -2.12 5.23
N CYS A 101 22.69 -1.60 4.29
CA CYS A 101 21.39 -1.01 4.61
C CYS A 101 20.30 -2.08 4.63
N ASN A 102 19.36 -1.92 5.56
CA ASN A 102 18.10 -2.66 5.52
C ASN A 102 17.41 -2.43 4.18
N ASN A 103 16.83 -3.49 3.62
CA ASN A 103 16.16 -3.38 2.35
C ASN A 103 14.88 -4.22 2.28
N LEU A 104 13.91 -3.73 1.52
CA LEU A 104 12.71 -4.45 1.13
C LEU A 104 12.91 -4.93 -0.31
N SER A 105 12.82 -6.23 -0.56
CA SER A 105 12.81 -6.81 -1.89
C SER A 105 11.42 -7.28 -2.26
N ILE A 106 11.03 -7.08 -3.51
CA ILE A 106 9.77 -7.52 -4.08
C ILE A 106 9.99 -8.03 -5.51
N ASP A 107 9.13 -8.92 -5.95
CA ASP A 107 8.92 -9.21 -7.36
C ASP A 107 7.58 -8.63 -7.78
N CYS A 108 7.52 -8.03 -8.96
CA CYS A 108 6.29 -7.44 -9.48
C CYS A 108 6.05 -7.92 -10.91
N PHE A 109 4.93 -8.60 -11.12
CA PHE A 109 4.57 -9.15 -12.42
C PHE A 109 4.18 -8.06 -13.41
N SER A 110 4.53 -8.25 -14.67
CA SER A 110 4.10 -7.35 -15.74
C SER A 110 2.58 -7.47 -15.95
N VAL A 111 1.94 -6.34 -16.23
CA VAL A 111 0.52 -6.25 -16.62
C VAL A 111 0.34 -6.45 -18.13
N ALA A 112 1.44 -6.45 -18.89
CA ALA A 112 1.41 -6.67 -20.33
C ALA A 112 0.94 -8.08 -20.68
N ASP A 113 0.45 -8.26 -21.91
CA ASP A 113 0.08 -9.57 -22.44
C ASP A 113 1.26 -10.55 -22.32
N GLY A 114 1.01 -11.71 -21.73
CA GLY A 114 2.04 -12.68 -21.37
C GLY A 114 2.70 -12.44 -20.02
N GLY A 115 2.28 -11.42 -19.25
CA GLY A 115 2.67 -11.21 -17.86
C GLY A 115 1.84 -12.02 -16.87
N GLY A 116 2.06 -11.74 -15.57
CA GLY A 116 1.36 -12.42 -14.47
C GLY A 116 2.11 -13.63 -13.91
N PRO A 117 1.56 -14.28 -12.87
CA PRO A 117 2.24 -15.38 -12.16
C PRO A 117 2.56 -16.59 -13.01
N ASN A 118 1.75 -16.85 -14.03
CA ASN A 118 1.91 -17.95 -14.97
C ASN A 118 2.34 -17.48 -16.38
N GLY A 119 2.76 -16.21 -16.48
CA GLY A 119 3.14 -15.61 -17.76
C GLY A 119 4.56 -15.99 -18.18
N THR A 120 4.89 -15.72 -19.44
CA THR A 120 6.23 -15.93 -20.01
C THR A 120 7.18 -14.76 -19.76
N ILE A 121 6.64 -13.59 -19.38
CA ILE A 121 7.44 -12.40 -19.06
C ILE A 121 7.92 -12.51 -17.61
N PRO A 122 9.25 -12.50 -17.37
CA PRO A 122 9.76 -12.55 -16.02
C PRO A 122 9.35 -11.30 -15.22
N PRO A 123 9.09 -11.44 -13.91
CA PRO A 123 8.76 -10.30 -13.07
C PRO A 123 9.94 -9.32 -12.98
N HIS A 124 9.62 -8.06 -12.72
CA HIS A 124 10.62 -7.09 -12.30
C HIS A 124 10.97 -7.35 -10.84
N SER A 125 12.23 -7.68 -10.56
CA SER A 125 12.72 -7.81 -9.19
C SER A 125 13.26 -6.46 -8.72
N ALA A 126 12.67 -5.89 -7.68
CA ALA A 126 13.07 -4.61 -7.11
C ALA A 126 13.62 -4.78 -5.68
N LYS A 127 14.63 -3.98 -5.34
CA LYS A 127 15.12 -3.82 -3.97
C LYS A 127 15.12 -2.34 -3.61
N PHE A 128 14.52 -2.03 -2.47
CA PHE A 128 14.49 -0.69 -1.89
C PHE A 128 15.41 -0.66 -0.68
N TYR A 129 16.56 -0.04 -0.80
CA TYR A 129 17.54 0.14 0.27
C TYR A 129 17.17 1.38 1.08
N LEU A 130 16.92 1.22 2.38
CA LEU A 130 16.51 2.28 3.29
C LEU A 130 17.74 2.94 3.90
N LYS A 131 18.41 3.82 3.15
CA LYS A 131 19.69 4.42 3.54
C LYS A 131 19.59 5.32 4.77
N HIS A 132 18.46 6.00 4.93
CA HIS A 132 18.19 6.89 6.06
C HIS A 132 17.33 6.21 7.16
N GLY A 133 17.30 4.87 7.18
CA GLY A 133 16.48 4.11 8.12
C GLY A 133 14.98 4.20 7.82
N GLY A 134 14.12 4.15 8.85
CA GLY A 134 12.67 4.29 8.71
C GLY A 134 11.93 3.02 8.27
N SER A 135 12.56 1.87 8.40
CA SER A 135 11.89 0.57 8.18
C SER A 135 10.68 0.38 9.08
N ASN A 136 10.74 0.88 10.32
CA ASN A 136 9.66 0.75 11.30
C ASN A 136 8.36 1.46 10.89
N THR A 137 8.44 2.48 10.04
CA THR A 137 7.26 3.18 9.50
C THR A 137 6.84 2.58 8.16
N LEU A 138 7.79 2.35 7.25
CA LEU A 138 7.48 1.87 5.91
C LEU A 138 6.89 0.46 5.92
N LEU A 139 7.52 -0.49 6.64
CA LEU A 139 7.16 -1.89 6.54
C LEU A 139 5.74 -2.19 7.02
N PRO A 140 5.28 -1.71 8.20
CA PRO A 140 3.91 -1.96 8.64
C PRO A 140 2.88 -1.42 7.66
N LEU A 141 3.10 -0.22 7.11
CA LEU A 141 2.20 0.38 6.11
C LEU A 141 2.20 -0.41 4.80
N PHE A 142 3.39 -0.78 4.30
CA PHE A 142 3.52 -1.56 3.07
C PHE A 142 2.80 -2.90 3.18
N PHE A 143 3.07 -3.68 4.23
CA PHE A 143 2.44 -4.99 4.41
C PHE A 143 0.95 -4.89 4.63
N ARG A 144 0.48 -3.85 5.35
CA ARG A 144 -0.95 -3.61 5.52
C ARG A 144 -1.66 -3.29 4.20
N MET A 145 -1.09 -2.40 3.37
CA MET A 145 -1.66 -2.09 2.06
C MET A 145 -1.68 -3.31 1.14
N LEU A 146 -0.62 -4.09 1.17
CA LEU A 146 -0.53 -5.33 0.41
C LEU A 146 -1.59 -6.37 0.85
N GLU A 147 -1.81 -6.52 2.16
CA GLU A 147 -2.83 -7.39 2.71
C GLU A 147 -4.24 -6.96 2.29
N VAL A 148 -4.56 -5.67 2.41
CA VAL A 148 -5.85 -5.11 1.97
C VAL A 148 -6.07 -5.41 0.49
N THR A 149 -5.09 -5.12 -0.36
CA THR A 149 -5.16 -5.41 -1.80
C THR A 149 -5.43 -6.90 -2.07
N ARG A 150 -4.78 -7.80 -1.36
CA ARG A 150 -4.97 -9.26 -1.50
C ARG A 150 -6.35 -9.73 -1.05
N ILE A 151 -6.90 -9.09 0.00
CA ILE A 151 -8.27 -9.37 0.46
C ILE A 151 -9.27 -8.94 -0.61
N GLU A 152 -9.11 -7.75 -1.17
CA GLU A 152 -9.98 -7.23 -2.22
C GLU A 152 -9.93 -8.10 -3.49
N GLN A 153 -8.75 -8.52 -3.91
CA GLN A 153 -8.59 -9.44 -5.04
C GLN A 153 -9.30 -10.78 -4.80
N ARG A 154 -9.17 -11.36 -3.60
CA ARG A 154 -9.87 -12.61 -3.25
C ARG A 154 -11.38 -12.44 -3.26
N ARG A 155 -11.90 -11.31 -2.75
CA ARG A 155 -13.33 -10.99 -2.77
C ARG A 155 -13.84 -10.83 -4.20
N ALA A 156 -13.11 -10.10 -5.04
CA ALA A 156 -13.46 -9.92 -6.45
C ALA A 156 -13.46 -11.26 -7.21
N ALA A 157 -12.48 -12.13 -6.98
CA ALA A 157 -12.42 -13.45 -7.58
C ALA A 157 -13.59 -14.37 -7.13
N ALA A 158 -13.95 -14.33 -5.83
CA ALA A 158 -15.08 -15.08 -5.30
C ALA A 158 -16.42 -14.59 -5.89
N ALA A 159 -16.60 -13.27 -6.00
CA ALA A 159 -17.79 -12.69 -6.62
C ALA A 159 -17.92 -13.06 -8.11
N ALA A 160 -16.80 -13.08 -8.85
CA ALA A 160 -16.79 -13.51 -10.24
C ALA A 160 -17.15 -14.99 -10.42
N GLN A 161 -16.79 -15.86 -9.47
CA GLN A 161 -17.17 -17.27 -9.49
C GLN A 161 -18.65 -17.48 -9.14
N GLN A 162 -19.20 -16.67 -8.23
CA GLN A 162 -20.63 -16.75 -7.87
C GLN A 162 -21.56 -16.27 -8.99
N SER A 163 -21.12 -15.37 -9.85
CA SER A 163 -21.91 -14.90 -11.00
C SER A 163 -22.10 -15.95 -12.10
N GLN A 164 -21.40 -17.09 -12.05
CA GLN A 164 -21.58 -18.22 -12.96
C GLN A 164 -22.66 -19.23 -12.52
N TYR A 165 -23.22 -19.06 -11.29
CA TYR A 165 -24.34 -19.85 -10.82
C TYR A 165 -25.49 -18.91 -10.43
N PRO A 166 -26.66 -18.95 -11.10
CA PRO A 166 -27.78 -18.13 -10.68
C PRO A 166 -28.39 -18.72 -9.40
N GLU A 167 -28.51 -17.83 -8.43
CA GLU A 167 -29.42 -17.87 -7.31
C GLU A 167 -29.09 -18.75 -6.09
N VAL A 168 -28.51 -18.10 -5.05
CA VAL A 168 -29.16 -18.06 -3.72
C VAL A 168 -28.72 -16.74 -3.04
N VAL A 169 -29.72 -15.86 -2.80
CA VAL A 169 -29.56 -14.60 -2.09
C VAL A 169 -29.29 -14.88 -0.62
N HIS A 170 -28.06 -14.64 -0.16
CA HIS A 170 -27.79 -14.38 1.25
C HIS A 170 -27.12 -13.00 1.37
N THR A 171 -27.96 -12.05 1.75
CA THR A 171 -27.55 -10.69 2.18
C THR A 171 -26.68 -10.81 3.43
N ALA A 172 -25.36 -10.66 3.28
CA ALA A 172 -24.47 -10.38 4.40
C ALA A 172 -24.28 -8.84 4.52
N PRO A 173 -24.25 -8.28 5.72
CA PRO A 173 -24.29 -6.85 5.94
C PRO A 173 -23.02 -6.15 5.45
N VAL A 174 -23.20 -5.19 4.55
CA VAL A 174 -22.17 -4.36 3.90
C VAL A 174 -21.51 -3.37 4.88
N ASP A 175 -21.94 -3.33 6.14
CA ASP A 175 -21.57 -2.27 7.09
C ASP A 175 -20.23 -2.47 7.82
N GLU A 176 -19.67 -3.66 7.84
CA GLU A 176 -18.40 -3.90 8.55
C GLU A 176 -17.17 -3.43 7.77
N VAL A 177 -17.23 -3.42 6.43
CA VAL A 177 -16.09 -3.04 5.58
C VAL A 177 -15.87 -1.52 5.57
N LYS A 178 -16.94 -0.73 5.69
CA LYS A 178 -16.85 0.74 5.82
C LYS A 178 -16.18 1.19 7.11
N LYS A 179 -16.19 0.36 8.17
CA LYS A 179 -15.54 0.69 9.44
C LYS A 179 -14.02 0.58 9.40
N ILE A 180 -13.46 -0.21 8.49
CA ILE A 180 -12.00 -0.44 8.39
C ILE A 180 -11.31 0.62 7.53
N VAL A 181 -12.02 1.23 6.58
CA VAL A 181 -11.47 2.25 5.67
C VAL A 181 -11.38 3.65 6.32
N ASN A 182 -12.07 3.86 7.44
CA ASN A 182 -12.11 5.16 8.14
C ASN A 182 -11.02 5.35 9.21
N VAL A 183 -9.88 4.67 9.13
CA VAL A 183 -8.89 4.61 10.22
C VAL A 183 -7.64 5.45 10.00
N ALA A 184 -7.54 6.24 8.95
CA ALA A 184 -6.46 7.21 8.82
C ALA A 184 -7.03 8.64 8.99
N TYR A 185 -6.86 9.21 10.18
CA TYR A 185 -7.16 10.61 10.42
C TYR A 185 -5.89 11.44 10.20
N VAL A 186 -5.96 12.38 9.28
CA VAL A 186 -4.92 13.41 9.11
C VAL A 186 -5.35 14.61 9.92
N ASP A 187 -4.52 15.03 10.87
CA ASP A 187 -4.77 16.24 11.64
C ASP A 187 -4.73 17.45 10.70
N PRO A 188 -5.82 18.23 10.58
CA PRO A 188 -5.84 19.40 9.70
C PRO A 188 -4.82 20.48 10.11
N ASN A 189 -4.29 20.44 11.34
CA ASN A 189 -3.28 21.39 11.84
C ASN A 189 -1.84 20.88 11.72
N ASP A 190 -1.66 19.58 11.47
CA ASP A 190 -0.35 18.96 11.21
C ASP A 190 -0.47 17.89 10.13
N PRO A 191 -0.38 18.23 8.84
CA PRO A 191 -0.51 17.29 7.74
C PRO A 191 0.66 16.29 7.63
N THR A 192 1.66 16.38 8.50
CA THR A 192 2.79 15.45 8.54
C THR A 192 2.55 14.25 9.47
N THR A 193 1.52 14.33 10.32
CA THR A 193 1.19 13.29 11.29
C THR A 193 -0.09 12.55 10.89
N ILE A 194 0.04 11.25 10.61
CA ILE A 194 -1.09 10.37 10.31
C ILE A 194 -1.34 9.47 11.52
N TYR A 195 -2.51 9.61 12.13
CA TYR A 195 -2.94 8.71 13.21
C TYR A 195 -3.57 7.45 12.63
N VAL A 196 -2.99 6.29 12.93
CA VAL A 196 -3.46 4.97 12.45
C VAL A 196 -4.63 4.43 13.27
N THR A 197 -5.02 5.12 14.35
CA THR A 197 -6.20 4.79 15.17
C THR A 197 -6.94 6.07 15.48
N GLN A 198 -8.25 6.10 15.19
CA GLN A 198 -9.09 7.18 15.71
C GLN A 198 -9.03 7.15 17.24
N PRO A 199 -8.87 8.30 17.91
CA PRO A 199 -9.13 8.38 19.34
C PRO A 199 -10.59 7.97 19.54
N VAL A 200 -10.80 6.89 20.28
CA VAL A 200 -12.14 6.48 20.71
C VAL A 200 -12.67 7.63 21.54
N GLY A 201 -13.68 8.35 21.02
CA GLY A 201 -14.36 9.38 21.77
C GLY A 201 -14.81 8.81 23.10
N GLN A 202 -14.42 9.46 24.18
CA GLN A 202 -14.92 9.19 25.52
C GLN A 202 -16.39 9.61 25.61
N ASP A 203 -17.26 8.88 24.95
CA ASP A 203 -18.70 9.06 25.11
C ASP A 203 -19.30 7.76 25.63
N LYS A 204 -19.71 7.90 26.90
CA LYS A 204 -20.50 6.96 27.70
C LYS A 204 -19.75 5.77 28.32
N VAL A 205 -19.06 6.08 29.41
CA VAL A 205 -19.11 5.21 30.58
C VAL A 205 -20.57 5.13 31.00
N MET A 206 -21.25 4.04 30.67
CA MET A 206 -22.52 3.72 31.34
C MET A 206 -22.18 3.40 32.78
N ASP A 207 -22.59 4.29 33.68
CA ASP A 207 -22.71 4.04 35.12
C ASP A 207 -23.52 2.75 35.33
N ASN A 208 -22.84 1.71 35.69
CA ASN A 208 -23.41 0.44 36.10
C ASN A 208 -23.37 0.31 37.64
N ASP A 209 -23.65 1.41 38.31
CA ASP A 209 -23.85 1.45 39.79
C ASP A 209 -25.32 1.59 40.11
N GLN A 210 -26.09 0.52 39.96
CA GLN A 210 -27.34 0.30 40.71
C GLN A 210 -27.64 -1.20 40.76
N MET A 211 -26.92 -1.92 41.60
CA MET A 211 -27.45 -3.10 42.27
C MET A 211 -27.58 -2.81 43.75
N PRO A 212 -28.80 -2.84 44.32
CA PRO A 212 -28.96 -2.74 45.75
C PRO A 212 -28.48 -4.04 46.42
N TYR A 213 -27.48 -3.92 47.28
CA TYR A 213 -26.99 -4.98 48.13
C TYR A 213 -27.96 -5.08 49.33
N GLU A 214 -28.76 -6.14 49.40
CA GLU A 214 -29.49 -6.49 50.64
C GLU A 214 -28.56 -7.25 51.59
N PRO A 215 -28.36 -6.76 52.81
CA PRO A 215 -27.62 -7.53 53.80
C PRO A 215 -28.58 -8.51 54.52
N THR A 216 -28.43 -9.80 54.26
CA THR A 216 -29.03 -10.83 55.08
C THR A 216 -28.38 -10.86 56.47
N GLY A 217 -29.11 -10.32 57.44
CA GLY A 217 -28.77 -10.42 58.84
C GLY A 217 -28.93 -11.83 59.39
N LEU A 218 -27.87 -12.36 59.94
CA LEU A 218 -27.94 -13.45 60.94
C LEU A 218 -27.98 -12.85 62.34
N LYS A 219 -28.97 -13.19 63.07
CA LYS A 219 -29.04 -13.04 64.53
C LYS A 219 -29.10 -14.42 65.18
N PRO A 220 -28.84 -14.46 66.49
CA PRO A 220 -27.94 -15.34 67.21
C PRO A 220 -28.51 -16.70 67.48
#